data_2d65fdf34ae2bd1063efc1f65591c005
#
_entry.id   2d65fdf34ae2bd1063efc1f65591c005
#
_cell.length_a   1.000
_cell.length_b   1.000
_cell.length_c   1.000
_cell.angle_alpha   90.00
_cell.angle_beta   90.00
_cell.angle_gamma   90.00
#
_symmetry.space_group_name_H-M   'P 1'
#
loop_
_entity.id
_entity.type
_entity.pdbx_description
1 polymer ?
#
loop_
_entity_poly.entity_id
_entity_poly.type
_entity_poly.pdbx_seq_one_letter_code
_entity_poly.pdbx_strand_id
1 'polypeptide(L)'
;MKNIVVLVDANVILDYVTTRDPYYHDAYKIIDMCHSGIVKGYLAFHSISIIWYVLRKYMPDADRRSWLKKILQALHVTGASHELVLKAVDMDYFMDFEDCLQDRCAESVNAQYIITNNVKDFKESVITAITPRDFERLIKQ
;
A
#
# COMPACT_ATOMS: atom_id res chain seq x y z
N MET A 1 7.63 3.75 -22.33
CA MET A 1 6.88 2.98 -21.34
C MET A 1 6.21 3.92 -20.34
N LYS A 2 4.96 3.70 -20.04
CA LYS A 2 4.23 4.58 -19.14
C LYS A 2 4.64 4.33 -17.70
N ASN A 3 4.78 5.41 -16.94
CA ASN A 3 4.99 5.30 -15.50
C ASN A 3 3.69 4.88 -14.82
N ILE A 4 3.69 3.70 -14.25
CA ILE A 4 2.54 3.21 -13.50
C ILE A 4 2.65 3.69 -12.07
N VAL A 5 1.56 4.26 -11.56
CA VAL A 5 1.44 4.73 -10.18
C VAL A 5 0.55 3.76 -9.40
N VAL A 6 1.00 3.33 -8.23
CA VAL A 6 0.26 2.40 -7.39
C VAL A 6 0.23 2.87 -5.95
N LEU A 7 -0.83 2.48 -5.24
CA LEU A 7 -0.87 2.56 -3.78
C LEU A 7 -0.66 1.15 -3.24
N VAL A 8 0.25 0.99 -2.29
CA VAL A 8 0.57 -0.31 -1.70
C VAL A 8 -0.08 -0.39 -0.32
N ASP A 9 -0.92 -1.39 -0.12
CA ASP A 9 -1.60 -1.60 1.15
C ASP A 9 -0.61 -2.02 2.25
N ALA A 10 -0.90 -1.65 3.49
CA ALA A 10 -0.07 -1.95 4.64
C ALA A 10 0.23 -3.45 4.77
N ASN A 11 -0.74 -4.32 4.43
CA ASN A 11 -0.52 -5.77 4.55
C ASN A 11 0.61 -6.27 3.66
N VAL A 12 0.80 -5.68 2.47
CA VAL A 12 1.89 -6.05 1.57
C VAL A 12 3.24 -5.65 2.19
N ILE A 13 3.30 -4.46 2.79
CA ILE A 13 4.51 -4.01 3.49
C ILE A 13 4.84 -4.94 4.66
N LEU A 14 3.82 -5.32 5.43
CA LEU A 14 4.01 -6.22 6.58
C LEU A 14 4.48 -7.60 6.13
N ASP A 15 3.95 -8.13 5.04
CA ASP A 15 4.39 -9.41 4.49
C ASP A 15 5.87 -9.36 4.08
N TYR A 16 6.31 -8.24 3.55
CA TYR A 16 7.70 -8.01 3.17
C TYR A 16 8.61 -7.95 4.40
N VAL A 17 8.26 -7.13 5.39
CA VAL A 17 9.11 -6.91 6.57
C VAL A 17 9.18 -8.17 7.45
N THR A 18 8.06 -8.88 7.61
CA THR A 18 8.00 -10.06 8.48
C THR A 18 8.32 -11.37 7.74
N THR A 19 8.67 -11.30 6.47
CA THR A 19 8.97 -12.47 5.62
C THR A 19 7.88 -13.53 5.68
N ARG A 20 6.64 -13.10 5.56
CA ARG A 20 5.49 -13.97 5.74
C ARG A 20 5.23 -14.85 4.51
N ASP A 21 5.41 -16.18 4.65
CA ASP A 21 5.07 -17.12 3.59
C ASP A 21 3.56 -17.32 3.49
N PRO A 22 3.03 -17.52 2.31
CA PRO A 22 3.68 -17.56 0.99
C PRO A 22 3.74 -16.19 0.30
N TYR A 23 3.44 -15.11 1.02
CA TYR A 23 3.26 -13.77 0.43
C TYR A 23 4.54 -12.98 0.27
N TYR A 24 5.59 -13.34 1.01
CA TYR A 24 6.82 -12.57 1.08
C TYR A 24 7.46 -12.30 -0.28
N HIS A 25 7.57 -13.33 -1.10
CA HIS A 25 8.30 -13.23 -2.37
C HIS A 25 7.65 -12.21 -3.31
N ASP A 26 6.32 -12.26 -3.42
CA ASP A 26 5.59 -11.34 -4.27
C ASP A 26 5.63 -9.91 -3.69
N ALA A 27 5.52 -9.78 -2.37
CA ALA A 27 5.64 -8.48 -1.70
C ALA A 27 7.03 -7.87 -1.94
N TYR A 28 8.08 -8.68 -1.81
CA TYR A 28 9.44 -8.24 -2.09
C TYR A 28 9.56 -7.65 -3.50
N LYS A 29 8.99 -8.32 -4.50
CA LYS A 29 9.07 -7.86 -5.88
C LYS A 29 8.37 -6.52 -6.10
N ILE A 30 7.25 -6.29 -5.41
CA ILE A 30 6.55 -5.01 -5.48
C ILE A 30 7.45 -3.89 -4.93
N ILE A 31 8.05 -4.12 -3.76
CA ILE A 31 8.94 -3.12 -3.15
C ILE A 31 10.16 -2.87 -4.04
N ASP A 32 10.71 -3.93 -4.61
CA ASP A 32 11.86 -3.83 -5.52
C ASP A 32 11.55 -3.01 -6.77
N MET A 33 10.38 -3.21 -7.36
CA MET A 33 9.94 -2.44 -8.53
C MET A 33 9.77 -0.96 -8.17
N CYS A 34 9.27 -0.66 -6.99
CA CYS A 34 9.13 0.71 -6.51
C CYS A 34 10.50 1.34 -6.26
N HIS A 35 11.41 0.58 -5.66
CA HIS A 35 12.76 1.06 -5.34
C HIS A 35 13.56 1.35 -6.62
N SER A 36 13.42 0.50 -7.63
CA SER A 36 14.15 0.65 -8.90
C SER A 36 13.54 1.71 -9.83
N GLY A 37 12.36 2.22 -9.52
CA GLY A 37 11.69 3.23 -10.33
C GLY A 37 10.88 2.69 -11.50
N ILE A 38 10.76 1.38 -11.63
CA ILE A 38 9.89 0.77 -12.66
C ILE A 38 8.44 1.20 -12.42
N VAL A 39 8.06 1.31 -11.16
CA VAL A 39 6.72 1.70 -10.71
C VAL A 39 6.87 2.80 -9.68
N LYS A 40 6.00 3.80 -9.70
CA LYS A 40 5.95 4.81 -8.65
C LYS A 40 4.96 4.37 -7.58
N GLY A 41 5.48 4.03 -6.41
CA GLY A 41 4.69 3.51 -5.31
C GLY A 41 4.41 4.54 -4.23
N TYR A 42 3.18 4.53 -3.75
CA TYR A 42 2.73 5.35 -2.63
C TYR A 42 2.24 4.49 -1.49
N LEU A 43 2.41 5.00 -0.28
CA LEU A 43 1.91 4.42 0.95
C LEU A 43 0.99 5.44 1.61
N ALA A 44 -0.20 5.03 2.03
CA ALA A 44 -1.12 5.94 2.70
C ALA A 44 -0.55 6.36 4.05
N PHE A 45 -0.75 7.64 4.41
CA PHE A 45 -0.24 8.17 5.67
C PHE A 45 -0.69 7.32 6.87
N HIS A 46 -1.96 6.95 6.91
CA HIS A 46 -2.49 6.16 8.04
C HIS A 46 -1.91 4.75 8.10
N SER A 47 -1.38 4.21 7.00
CA SER A 47 -0.72 2.91 6.98
C SER A 47 0.58 2.91 7.80
N ILE A 48 1.23 4.07 7.94
CA ILE A 48 2.45 4.19 8.74
C ILE A 48 2.18 3.76 10.20
N SER A 49 1.10 4.26 10.80
CA SER A 49 0.80 3.91 12.20
C SER A 49 0.35 2.46 12.33
N ILE A 50 -0.34 1.92 11.33
CA ILE A 50 -0.73 0.51 11.33
C ILE A 50 0.51 -0.38 11.30
N ILE A 51 1.44 -0.08 10.40
CA ILE A 51 2.70 -0.83 10.27
C ILE A 51 3.50 -0.77 11.58
N TRP A 52 3.64 0.43 12.13
CA TRP A 52 4.36 0.64 13.39
C TRP A 52 3.75 -0.19 14.52
N TYR A 53 2.43 -0.16 14.63
CA TYR A 53 1.72 -0.87 15.69
C TYR A 53 1.89 -2.39 15.56
N VAL A 54 1.70 -2.94 14.36
CA VAL A 54 1.79 -4.39 14.14
C VAL A 54 3.22 -4.88 14.37
N LEU A 55 4.22 -4.14 13.89
CA LEU A 55 5.62 -4.55 14.00
C LEU A 55 6.15 -4.57 15.43
N ARG A 56 5.45 -3.95 16.39
CA ARG A 56 5.88 -3.98 17.80
C ARG A 56 5.95 -5.41 18.36
N LYS A 57 5.21 -6.34 17.76
CA LYS A 57 5.22 -7.76 18.14
C LYS A 57 6.46 -8.49 17.65
N TYR A 58 7.15 -7.93 16.67
CA TYR A 58 8.24 -8.62 15.97
C TYR A 58 9.59 -8.01 16.29
N MET A 59 9.65 -6.74 16.65
CA MET A 59 10.94 -6.07 16.80
C MET A 59 10.84 -4.82 17.67
N PRO A 60 11.97 -4.40 18.27
CA PRO A 60 12.00 -3.19 19.11
C PRO A 60 11.97 -1.93 18.25
N ASP A 61 11.82 -0.78 18.94
CA ASP A 61 11.68 0.55 18.35
C ASP A 61 12.76 0.85 17.29
N ALA A 62 14.03 0.62 17.64
CA ALA A 62 15.14 0.95 16.74
C ALA A 62 15.05 0.20 15.41
N ASP A 63 14.68 -1.08 15.46
CA ASP A 63 14.56 -1.90 14.26
C ASP A 63 13.36 -1.46 13.42
N ARG A 64 12.25 -1.10 14.06
CA ARG A 64 11.06 -0.60 13.34
C ARG A 64 11.37 0.70 12.60
N ARG A 65 12.11 1.61 13.23
CA ARG A 65 12.53 2.86 12.59
C ARG A 65 13.42 2.59 11.38
N SER A 66 14.34 1.64 11.54
CA SER A 66 15.25 1.24 10.46
C SER A 66 14.47 0.68 9.25
N TRP A 67 13.47 -0.17 9.50
CA TRP A 67 12.63 -0.72 8.45
C TRP A 67 11.78 0.35 7.77
N LEU A 68 11.18 1.27 8.54
CA LEU A 68 10.41 2.37 7.96
C LEU A 68 11.28 3.25 7.07
N LYS A 69 12.50 3.55 7.50
CA LYS A 69 13.42 4.33 6.71
C LYS A 69 13.72 3.65 5.36
N LYS A 70 13.92 2.34 5.39
CA LYS A 70 14.16 1.54 4.18
C LYS A 70 12.95 1.56 3.25
N ILE A 71 11.75 1.38 3.80
CA ILE A 71 10.51 1.41 3.03
C ILE A 71 10.31 2.77 2.38
N LEU A 72 10.61 3.85 3.11
CA LEU A 72 10.45 5.22 2.60
C LEU A 72 11.46 5.59 1.52
N GLN A 73 12.50 4.79 1.34
CA GLN A 73 13.40 4.93 0.19
C GLN A 73 12.76 4.41 -1.09
N ALA A 74 11.78 3.51 -0.98
CA ALA A 74 11.09 2.92 -2.12
C ALA A 74 9.73 3.55 -2.39
N LEU A 75 9.03 4.00 -1.34
CA LEU A 75 7.65 4.49 -1.43
C LEU A 75 7.54 5.93 -0.94
N HIS A 76 6.64 6.67 -1.57
CA HIS A 76 6.25 8.02 -1.12
C HIS A 76 5.00 7.92 -0.25
N VAL A 77 4.82 8.87 0.68
CA VAL A 77 3.64 8.89 1.55
C VAL A 77 2.63 9.89 1.03
N THR A 78 1.34 9.54 1.10
CA THR A 78 0.24 10.42 0.69
C THR A 78 -0.95 10.29 1.64
N GLY A 79 -1.89 11.24 1.55
CA GLY A 79 -3.20 11.10 2.19
C GLY A 79 -3.46 11.93 3.43
N ALA A 80 -2.54 12.78 3.85
CA ALA A 80 -2.73 13.61 5.05
C ALA A 80 -3.47 14.92 4.71
N SER A 81 -4.75 14.82 4.34
CA SER A 81 -5.56 15.97 3.92
C SER A 81 -6.92 15.94 4.60
N HIS A 82 -7.35 17.08 5.10
CA HIS A 82 -8.67 17.26 5.72
C HIS A 82 -9.79 16.88 4.73
N GLU A 83 -9.70 17.39 3.50
CA GLU A 83 -10.71 17.14 2.47
C GLU A 83 -10.78 15.69 2.07
N LEU A 84 -9.67 15.01 2.04
CA LEU A 84 -9.63 13.57 1.73
C LEU A 84 -10.40 12.78 2.79
N VAL A 85 -10.19 13.10 4.06
CA VAL A 85 -10.88 12.42 5.16
C VAL A 85 -12.38 12.73 5.13
N LEU A 86 -12.77 13.98 4.86
CA LEU A 86 -14.18 14.34 4.73
C LEU A 86 -14.86 13.54 3.62
N LYS A 87 -14.21 13.40 2.48
CA LYS A 87 -14.75 12.58 1.39
C LYS A 87 -14.96 11.14 1.81
N ALA A 88 -13.99 10.57 2.53
CA ALA A 88 -14.10 9.20 3.01
C ALA A 88 -15.28 9.03 3.96
N VAL A 89 -15.48 10.00 4.87
CA VAL A 89 -16.60 9.98 5.81
C VAL A 89 -17.95 9.95 5.09
N ASP A 90 -18.05 10.62 3.95
CA ASP A 90 -19.28 10.69 3.17
C ASP A 90 -19.52 9.44 2.32
N MET A 91 -18.52 8.58 2.16
CA MET A 91 -18.64 7.34 1.37
C MET A 91 -19.09 6.19 2.25
N ASP A 92 -20.31 6.27 2.75
CA ASP A 92 -20.86 5.32 3.73
C ASP A 92 -21.16 3.93 3.15
N TYR A 93 -21.06 3.77 1.84
CA TYR A 93 -21.23 2.49 1.18
C TYR A 93 -20.00 1.58 1.25
N PHE A 94 -18.85 2.10 1.66
CA PHE A 94 -17.68 1.28 1.91
C PHE A 94 -17.86 0.52 3.22
N MET A 95 -17.61 -0.79 3.21
CA MET A 95 -17.79 -1.60 4.41
C MET A 95 -16.78 -1.28 5.50
N ASP A 96 -15.53 -1.01 5.12
CA ASP A 96 -14.46 -0.74 6.05
C ASP A 96 -13.92 0.67 5.81
N PHE A 97 -13.93 1.48 6.86
CA PHE A 97 -13.51 2.88 6.74
C PHE A 97 -12.02 3.01 6.42
N GLU A 98 -11.20 2.12 6.96
CA GLU A 98 -9.76 2.15 6.69
C GLU A 98 -9.48 1.86 5.20
N ASP A 99 -10.21 0.91 4.63
CA ASP A 99 -10.10 0.60 3.19
C ASP A 99 -10.60 1.78 2.34
N CYS A 100 -11.63 2.47 2.81
CA CYS A 100 -12.12 3.68 2.15
C CYS A 100 -11.04 4.77 2.14
N LEU A 101 -10.31 4.94 3.24
CA LEU A 101 -9.18 5.87 3.29
C LEU A 101 -8.10 5.48 2.28
N GLN A 102 -7.81 4.19 2.14
CA GLN A 102 -6.88 3.71 1.11
C GLN A 102 -7.33 4.11 -0.28
N ASP A 103 -8.61 3.89 -0.59
CA ASP A 103 -9.19 4.26 -1.87
C ASP A 103 -9.03 5.75 -2.16
N ARG A 104 -9.31 6.58 -1.17
CA ARG A 104 -9.19 8.03 -1.30
C ARG A 104 -7.75 8.48 -1.49
N CYS A 105 -6.82 7.82 -0.80
CA CYS A 105 -5.40 8.08 -0.99
C CYS A 105 -4.95 7.71 -2.40
N ALA A 106 -5.41 6.58 -2.90
CA ALA A 106 -5.07 6.12 -4.26
C ALA A 106 -5.56 7.11 -5.30
N GLU A 107 -6.81 7.58 -5.16
CA GLU A 107 -7.36 8.54 -6.09
C GLU A 107 -6.58 9.87 -6.06
N SER A 108 -6.18 10.32 -4.88
CA SER A 108 -5.50 11.60 -4.71
C SER A 108 -4.16 11.69 -5.44
N VAL A 109 -3.52 10.56 -5.71
CA VAL A 109 -2.25 10.50 -6.44
C VAL A 109 -2.42 9.95 -7.86
N ASN A 110 -3.65 9.79 -8.31
CA ASN A 110 -3.98 9.22 -9.61
C ASN A 110 -3.38 7.82 -9.78
N ALA A 111 -3.44 7.01 -8.73
CA ALA A 111 -2.96 5.64 -8.80
C ALA A 111 -3.83 4.84 -9.76
N GLN A 112 -3.20 3.97 -10.51
CA GLN A 112 -3.90 3.07 -11.43
C GLN A 112 -4.35 1.79 -10.72
N TYR A 113 -3.64 1.43 -9.65
CA TYR A 113 -3.94 0.21 -8.89
C TYR A 113 -3.72 0.42 -7.40
N ILE A 114 -4.51 -0.32 -6.61
CA ILE A 114 -4.23 -0.55 -5.20
C ILE A 114 -3.69 -1.98 -5.10
N ILE A 115 -2.45 -2.13 -4.67
CA ILE A 115 -1.83 -3.44 -4.53
C ILE A 115 -2.11 -3.96 -3.13
N THR A 116 -2.87 -5.06 -3.04
CA THR A 116 -3.36 -5.60 -1.77
C THR A 116 -3.56 -7.11 -1.89
N ASN A 117 -3.44 -7.81 -0.76
CA ASN A 117 -3.81 -9.23 -0.71
C ASN A 117 -5.33 -9.42 -0.53
N ASN A 118 -6.06 -8.36 -0.18
CA ASN A 118 -7.49 -8.41 0.12
C ASN A 118 -8.31 -7.69 -0.94
N VAL A 119 -8.19 -8.13 -2.18
CA VAL A 119 -8.83 -7.48 -3.34
C VAL A 119 -10.34 -7.30 -3.15
N LYS A 120 -11.01 -8.28 -2.55
CA LYS A 120 -12.46 -8.23 -2.35
C LYS A 120 -12.91 -7.08 -1.44
N ASP A 121 -12.03 -6.59 -0.56
CA ASP A 121 -12.34 -5.48 0.35
C ASP A 121 -12.43 -4.14 -0.39
N PHE A 122 -12.00 -4.11 -1.64
CA PHE A 122 -11.98 -2.89 -2.46
C PHE A 122 -12.96 -2.96 -3.64
N LYS A 123 -13.97 -3.80 -3.56
CA LYS A 123 -14.93 -3.95 -4.66
C LYS A 123 -15.73 -2.67 -4.94
N GLU A 124 -15.89 -1.78 -3.93
CA GLU A 124 -16.55 -0.48 -4.11
C GLU A 124 -15.59 0.61 -4.58
N SER A 125 -14.30 0.31 -4.68
CA SER A 125 -13.29 1.29 -5.07
C SER A 125 -13.42 1.62 -6.55
N VAL A 126 -13.17 2.90 -6.88
CA VAL A 126 -13.05 3.33 -8.29
C VAL A 126 -11.67 2.97 -8.84
N ILE A 127 -10.71 2.67 -7.96
CA ILE A 127 -9.37 2.26 -8.36
C ILE A 127 -9.32 0.72 -8.33
N THR A 128 -8.75 0.12 -9.37
CA THR A 128 -8.65 -1.34 -9.46
C THR A 128 -7.71 -1.89 -8.41
N ALA A 129 -8.21 -2.80 -7.57
CA ALA A 129 -7.39 -3.53 -6.62
C ALA A 129 -6.81 -4.78 -7.29
N ILE A 130 -5.56 -5.11 -7.00
CA ILE A 130 -4.84 -6.21 -7.63
C ILE A 130 -3.86 -6.81 -6.62
N THR A 131 -3.68 -8.14 -6.67
CA THR A 131 -2.71 -8.78 -5.79
C THR A 131 -1.27 -8.51 -6.27
N PRO A 132 -0.27 -8.61 -5.38
CA PRO A 132 1.12 -8.48 -5.81
C PRO A 132 1.48 -9.42 -6.95
N ARG A 133 1.05 -10.67 -6.88
CA ARG A 133 1.35 -11.65 -7.93
C ARG A 133 0.75 -11.27 -9.27
N ASP A 134 -0.52 -10.87 -9.28
CA ASP A 134 -1.19 -10.49 -10.51
C ASP A 134 -0.60 -9.20 -11.10
N PHE A 135 -0.18 -8.29 -10.24
CA PHE A 135 0.49 -7.07 -10.69
C PHE A 135 1.83 -7.38 -11.37
N GLU A 136 2.62 -8.31 -10.79
CA GLU A 136 3.87 -8.76 -11.42
C GLU A 136 3.62 -9.28 -12.82
N ARG A 137 2.58 -10.11 -12.99
CA ARG A 137 2.22 -10.66 -14.30
C ARG A 137 1.84 -9.58 -15.29
N LEU A 138 1.12 -8.58 -14.82
CA LEU A 138 0.72 -7.44 -15.65
C LEU A 138 1.94 -6.67 -16.17
N ILE A 139 2.91 -6.42 -15.31
CA ILE A 139 4.11 -5.65 -15.66
C ILE A 139 5.01 -6.41 -16.63
N LYS A 140 5.04 -7.73 -16.56
CA LYS A 140 5.87 -8.57 -17.43
C LYS A 140 5.36 -8.71 -18.86
N GLN A 141 4.15 -8.28 -19.12
CA GLN A 141 3.57 -8.37 -20.48
C GLN A 141 4.11 -7.33 -21.47
#